data_299ae7e549b17b900842d4ef74aea2c8
#
_entry.id   299ae7e549b17b900842d4ef74aea2c8
#
_cell.length_a   1.000
_cell.length_b   1.000
_cell.length_c   1.000
_cell.angle_alpha   90.00
_cell.angle_beta   90.00
_cell.angle_gamma   90.00
#
_symmetry.space_group_name_H-M   'P 1'
#
loop_
_entity.id
_entity.type
_entity.pdbx_description
1 polymer ?
#
loop_
_entity_poly.entity_id
_entity_poly.type
_entity_poly.pdbx_seq_one_letter_code
_entity_poly.pdbx_strand_id
1 'polypeptide(L)'
;MSLEQEISKRRTFGIISHPDAGKTTLTEKLLLFGGAIQEAGAVKSNKIKKGATSDFMEIERQRGISVATSVLAFTYKDHKINILDTPGHKDFAEDTFRTLTAVDSVIVVIDVAKGVEEQTEKLVEVCRMRNIPMIVFINKLDREGKDAFDLLDEVEQKLGLRVTPLSFPIGMGYDFKGIYNIWEKNINLFSGDSRKNIEETIAFDDVSSPELEELISSQSAQRLREDLELVYEVYPSFDRQAYLNGTQQPVFFGSALNNFGVRELLDCFVEIAPSPLPKASDVRIVQPIEKGFTGFVFKIHANMDPNHRDRLAFVKIVSGTFERNKPYLHTRLGKKLKFSSPNAFFAEKKEVVDISYAGDIVGLHDTGNFKIGDTLTEGEVLHFKGIPSFSPEHFRYINNADPLKSKQLEKGIDQLMDEGVAQLFTLDFNGRKVIGTVGALQYEVIQYRLEHEYGAKCSYENFPIFKACWVEEPENPKDPDYLDFLRVKQKYLARDKQGQLVFLADSAFSIEMVKQKYPQLKLHFTSEFDK
;
A
#
# COMPACT_ATOMS: atom_id res chain seq x y z
N MET A 1 15.56 23.95 -13.11
CA MET A 1 16.33 22.74 -12.68
C MET A 1 16.39 21.77 -13.84
N SER A 2 17.43 20.93 -13.93
CA SER A 2 17.45 19.85 -14.93
C SER A 2 16.44 18.75 -14.58
N LEU A 3 16.03 17.93 -15.57
CA LEU A 3 15.14 16.78 -15.33
C LEU A 3 15.71 15.85 -14.24
N GLU A 4 17.01 15.58 -14.28
CA GLU A 4 17.70 14.74 -13.33
C GLU A 4 17.65 15.32 -11.90
N GLN A 5 17.85 16.63 -11.73
CA GLN A 5 17.72 17.31 -10.44
C GLN A 5 16.31 17.24 -9.88
N GLU A 6 15.29 17.38 -10.74
CA GLU A 6 13.90 17.24 -10.30
C GLU A 6 13.58 15.81 -9.84
N ILE A 7 14.04 14.80 -10.59
CA ILE A 7 13.81 13.38 -10.25
C ILE A 7 14.55 13.02 -8.95
N SER A 8 15.79 13.47 -8.77
CA SER A 8 16.59 13.15 -7.59
C SER A 8 15.99 13.63 -6.27
N LYS A 9 15.13 14.67 -6.31
CA LYS A 9 14.42 15.22 -5.15
C LYS A 9 13.13 14.46 -4.79
N ARG A 10 12.73 13.43 -5.52
CA ARG A 10 11.49 12.71 -5.26
C ARG A 10 11.73 11.47 -4.43
N ARG A 11 10.82 11.25 -3.48
CA ARG A 11 10.77 10.06 -2.62
C ARG A 11 9.34 9.54 -2.62
N THR A 12 9.16 8.28 -2.93
CA THR A 12 7.84 7.64 -2.90
C THR A 12 7.92 6.39 -2.05
N PHE A 13 7.18 6.35 -0.96
CA PHE A 13 7.18 5.19 -0.08
C PHE A 13 5.80 4.76 0.36
N GLY A 14 5.69 3.47 0.64
CA GLY A 14 4.51 2.88 1.27
C GLY A 14 4.72 2.70 2.76
N ILE A 15 3.64 2.76 3.54
CA ILE A 15 3.67 2.38 4.95
C ILE A 15 2.87 1.09 5.10
N ILE A 16 3.51 0.05 5.62
CA ILE A 16 2.91 -1.26 5.84
C ILE A 16 2.99 -1.66 7.31
N SER A 17 1.99 -2.37 7.78
CA SER A 17 1.95 -2.90 9.14
C SER A 17 0.82 -3.90 9.32
N HIS A 18 0.83 -4.60 10.44
CA HIS A 18 -0.37 -5.23 10.99
C HIS A 18 -1.39 -4.17 11.42
N PRO A 19 -2.71 -4.47 11.43
CA PRO A 19 -3.73 -3.58 11.99
C PRO A 19 -3.38 -3.12 13.42
N ASP A 20 -3.69 -1.88 13.73
CA ASP A 20 -3.44 -1.24 15.05
C ASP A 20 -1.96 -1.01 15.43
N ALA A 21 -0.98 -1.31 14.60
CA ALA A 21 0.43 -1.01 14.89
C ALA A 21 0.74 0.50 14.95
N GLY A 22 -0.19 1.35 14.49
CA GLY A 22 -0.06 2.81 14.53
C GLY A 22 0.34 3.44 13.21
N LYS A 23 0.12 2.73 12.10
CA LYS A 23 0.42 3.19 10.74
C LYS A 23 -0.20 4.55 10.42
N THR A 24 -1.52 4.68 10.52
CA THR A 24 -2.25 5.92 10.26
C THR A 24 -1.78 7.07 11.17
N THR A 25 -1.47 6.77 12.44
CA THR A 25 -0.89 7.75 13.35
C THR A 25 0.48 8.22 12.87
N LEU A 26 1.34 7.30 12.41
CA LEU A 26 2.65 7.66 11.85
C LEU A 26 2.50 8.53 10.60
N THR A 27 1.60 8.16 9.68
CA THR A 27 1.29 8.95 8.48
C THR A 27 0.90 10.38 8.83
N GLU A 28 -0.03 10.57 9.76
CA GLU A 28 -0.47 11.90 10.24
C GLU A 28 0.69 12.72 10.84
N LYS A 29 1.58 12.06 11.57
CA LYS A 29 2.75 12.75 12.15
C LYS A 29 3.80 13.12 11.11
N LEU A 30 4.05 12.27 10.12
CA LEU A 30 4.93 12.62 9.00
C LEU A 30 4.39 13.83 8.22
N LEU A 31 3.07 13.91 8.00
CA LEU A 31 2.42 15.08 7.38
C LEU A 31 2.54 16.33 8.25
N LEU A 32 2.40 16.19 9.58
CA LEU A 32 2.55 17.30 10.53
C LEU A 32 3.98 17.85 10.51
N PHE A 33 5.00 16.99 10.62
CA PHE A 33 6.40 17.41 10.56
C PHE A 33 6.79 17.98 9.18
N GLY A 34 6.20 17.48 8.12
CA GLY A 34 6.31 18.04 6.78
C GLY A 34 5.59 19.38 6.59
N GLY A 35 4.87 19.87 7.61
CA GLY A 35 4.11 21.12 7.53
C GLY A 35 2.89 21.06 6.60
N ALA A 36 2.47 19.87 6.18
CA ALA A 36 1.37 19.66 5.28
C ALA A 36 0.01 19.78 5.97
N ILE A 37 -0.05 19.51 7.28
CA ILE A 37 -1.22 19.68 8.13
C ILE A 37 -0.84 20.46 9.40
N GLN A 38 -1.80 21.18 9.99
CA GLN A 38 -1.56 21.96 11.22
C GLN A 38 -1.77 21.15 12.49
N GLU A 39 -2.63 20.15 12.43
CA GLU A 39 -2.98 19.27 13.54
C GLU A 39 -3.12 17.83 13.02
N ALA A 40 -2.50 16.87 13.70
CA ALA A 40 -2.66 15.47 13.37
C ALA A 40 -3.98 14.91 13.88
N GLY A 41 -4.70 14.16 13.06
CA GLY A 41 -5.88 13.38 13.45
C GLY A 41 -5.51 12.10 14.21
N ALA A 42 -6.48 11.47 14.89
CA ALA A 42 -6.29 10.19 15.55
C ALA A 42 -7.46 9.22 15.33
N VAL A 43 -7.15 7.96 15.10
CA VAL A 43 -8.11 6.91 14.72
C VAL A 43 -9.02 6.47 15.89
N LYS A 44 -8.59 6.58 17.15
CA LYS A 44 -9.28 5.97 18.32
C LYS A 44 -9.42 6.87 19.54
N SER A 45 -9.64 8.16 19.40
CA SER A 45 -9.92 8.98 20.57
C SER A 45 -11.30 9.62 20.49
N ASN A 46 -12.22 9.20 21.37
CA ASN A 46 -13.52 9.87 21.57
C ASN A 46 -13.40 11.35 22.01
N LYS A 47 -12.18 11.84 22.19
CA LYS A 47 -11.87 13.22 22.58
C LYS A 47 -11.35 14.10 21.44
N ILE A 48 -11.00 13.53 20.29
CA ILE A 48 -10.47 14.28 19.14
C ILE A 48 -11.58 14.41 18.10
N LYS A 49 -11.96 15.67 17.81
CA LYS A 49 -13.06 16.00 16.87
C LYS A 49 -12.68 15.85 15.38
N LYS A 50 -11.40 15.66 15.05
CA LYS A 50 -10.90 15.56 13.67
C LYS A 50 -10.45 14.13 13.38
N GLY A 51 -11.04 13.50 12.35
CA GLY A 51 -10.58 12.18 11.84
C GLY A 51 -9.21 12.27 11.16
N ALA A 52 -8.56 11.15 10.93
CA ALA A 52 -7.28 11.10 10.21
C ALA A 52 -7.45 11.58 8.76
N THR A 53 -6.46 12.32 8.26
CA THR A 53 -6.45 12.83 6.87
C THR A 53 -6.36 11.69 5.85
N SER A 54 -5.70 10.59 6.22
CA SER A 54 -5.58 9.38 5.40
C SER A 54 -6.90 8.60 5.29
N ASP A 55 -7.79 8.67 6.30
CA ASP A 55 -9.08 7.97 6.30
C ASP A 55 -10.17 8.88 5.68
N PHE A 56 -10.23 8.89 4.36
CA PHE A 56 -11.13 9.82 3.64
C PHE A 56 -12.55 9.28 3.45
N MET A 57 -12.77 7.95 3.55
CA MET A 57 -14.09 7.36 3.47
C MET A 57 -14.82 7.39 4.82
N GLU A 58 -16.13 7.63 4.79
CA GLU A 58 -16.96 7.63 6.00
C GLU A 58 -16.96 6.27 6.70
N ILE A 59 -16.93 5.17 5.94
CA ILE A 59 -16.87 3.81 6.50
C ILE A 59 -15.55 3.55 7.24
N GLU A 60 -14.43 4.12 6.77
CA GLU A 60 -13.13 4.04 7.46
C GLU A 60 -13.18 4.73 8.81
N ARG A 61 -13.77 5.93 8.86
CA ARG A 61 -13.95 6.71 10.10
C ARG A 61 -14.88 6.02 11.09
N GLN A 62 -15.98 5.44 10.62
CA GLN A 62 -16.94 4.71 11.46
C GLN A 62 -16.35 3.42 12.03
N ARG A 63 -15.56 2.70 11.25
CA ARG A 63 -14.96 1.43 11.65
C ARG A 63 -13.61 1.59 12.35
N GLY A 64 -12.93 2.72 12.13
CA GLY A 64 -11.57 2.99 12.63
C GLY A 64 -10.51 2.10 11.97
N ILE A 65 -10.74 1.67 10.72
CA ILE A 65 -9.80 0.89 9.91
C ILE A 65 -9.72 1.48 8.51
N SER A 66 -8.51 1.59 7.98
CA SER A 66 -8.31 1.98 6.58
C SER A 66 -8.70 0.83 5.64
N VAL A 67 -9.50 1.14 4.64
CA VAL A 67 -10.07 0.20 3.66
C VAL A 67 -9.36 0.30 2.32
N ALA A 68 -8.91 1.49 1.96
CA ALA A 68 -8.22 1.78 0.72
C ALA A 68 -6.93 2.56 0.96
N THR A 69 -5.96 2.41 0.07
CA THR A 69 -4.72 3.20 0.11
C THR A 69 -5.01 4.68 -0.11
N SER A 70 -4.49 5.53 0.76
CA SER A 70 -4.45 6.98 0.58
C SER A 70 -3.15 7.41 -0.08
N VAL A 71 -3.24 8.33 -1.03
CA VAL A 71 -2.08 8.96 -1.68
C VAL A 71 -1.97 10.38 -1.16
N LEU A 72 -0.84 10.69 -0.52
CA LEU A 72 -0.57 11.96 0.13
C LEU A 72 0.80 12.46 -0.28
N ALA A 73 0.97 13.77 -0.44
CA ALA A 73 2.25 14.35 -0.77
C ALA A 73 2.53 15.61 0.05
N PHE A 74 3.80 15.89 0.28
CA PHE A 74 4.29 17.11 0.92
C PHE A 74 5.74 17.38 0.52
N THR A 75 6.23 18.57 0.85
CA THR A 75 7.63 18.94 0.64
C THR A 75 8.36 18.98 1.98
N TYR A 76 9.53 18.35 2.08
CA TYR A 76 10.36 18.37 3.26
C TYR A 76 11.85 18.41 2.89
N LYS A 77 12.63 19.33 3.50
CA LYS A 77 14.07 19.52 3.22
C LYS A 77 14.37 19.49 1.70
N ASP A 78 13.62 20.29 0.92
CA ASP A 78 13.75 20.41 -0.54
C ASP A 78 13.45 19.13 -1.35
N HIS A 79 12.86 18.10 -0.70
CA HIS A 79 12.39 16.88 -1.35
C HIS A 79 10.87 16.86 -1.43
N LYS A 80 10.34 16.39 -2.55
CA LYS A 80 8.92 16.07 -2.70
C LYS A 80 8.69 14.62 -2.29
N ILE A 81 7.91 14.44 -1.27
CA ILE A 81 7.63 13.14 -0.65
C ILE A 81 6.22 12.72 -1.01
N ASN A 82 6.06 11.51 -1.53
CA ASN A 82 4.78 10.87 -1.78
C ASN A 82 4.63 9.70 -0.81
N ILE A 83 3.59 9.74 0.04
CA ILE A 83 3.22 8.66 0.96
C ILE A 83 2.05 7.89 0.37
N LEU A 84 2.15 6.57 0.39
CA LEU A 84 1.04 5.67 0.11
C LEU A 84 0.71 4.93 1.42
N ASP A 85 -0.31 5.43 2.11
CA ASP A 85 -0.79 4.84 3.35
C ASP A 85 -1.72 3.67 3.02
N THR A 86 -1.24 2.44 3.21
CA THR A 86 -1.93 1.22 2.79
C THR A 86 -2.89 0.70 3.87
N PRO A 87 -3.96 -0.02 3.52
CA PRO A 87 -4.77 -0.71 4.54
C PRO A 87 -3.93 -1.77 5.27
N GLY A 88 -4.08 -1.85 6.60
CA GLY A 88 -3.39 -2.85 7.43
C GLY A 88 -4.12 -4.20 7.50
N HIS A 89 -5.42 -4.23 7.21
CA HIS A 89 -6.25 -5.42 7.37
C HIS A 89 -6.06 -6.40 6.20
N LYS A 90 -5.94 -7.71 6.51
CA LYS A 90 -5.73 -8.77 5.51
C LYS A 90 -6.78 -8.81 4.39
N ASP A 91 -8.03 -8.46 4.70
CA ASP A 91 -9.12 -8.44 3.72
C ASP A 91 -8.91 -7.41 2.60
N PHE A 92 -8.02 -6.43 2.80
CA PHE A 92 -7.66 -5.40 1.82
C PHE A 92 -6.22 -5.53 1.33
N ALA A 93 -5.58 -6.68 1.56
CA ALA A 93 -4.19 -6.93 1.17
C ALA A 93 -3.94 -6.73 -0.34
N GLU A 94 -4.93 -6.99 -1.18
CA GLU A 94 -4.85 -6.80 -2.63
C GLU A 94 -4.53 -5.34 -3.00
N ASP A 95 -5.21 -4.36 -2.38
CA ASP A 95 -4.92 -2.94 -2.58
C ASP A 95 -3.50 -2.58 -2.11
N THR A 96 -3.07 -3.15 -0.98
CA THR A 96 -1.69 -3.00 -0.49
C THR A 96 -0.67 -3.55 -1.49
N PHE A 97 -0.86 -4.75 -1.99
CA PHE A 97 0.08 -5.37 -2.93
C PHE A 97 0.17 -4.62 -4.27
N ARG A 98 -0.95 -4.08 -4.76
CA ARG A 98 -0.96 -3.20 -5.95
C ARG A 98 -0.21 -1.90 -5.66
N THR A 99 -0.47 -1.30 -4.52
CA THR A 99 0.20 -0.07 -4.08
C THR A 99 1.71 -0.24 -3.98
N LEU A 100 2.20 -1.39 -3.49
CA LEU A 100 3.63 -1.72 -3.43
C LEU A 100 4.30 -1.79 -4.82
N THR A 101 3.54 -1.81 -5.92
CA THR A 101 4.12 -1.67 -7.26
C THR A 101 4.50 -0.23 -7.61
N ALA A 102 3.92 0.74 -6.93
CA ALA A 102 4.10 2.17 -7.21
C ALA A 102 5.10 2.85 -6.26
N VAL A 103 5.63 2.14 -5.26
CA VAL A 103 6.59 2.69 -4.30
C VAL A 103 8.04 2.37 -4.68
N ASP A 104 8.95 3.22 -4.21
CA ASP A 104 10.40 3.05 -4.38
C ASP A 104 11.06 2.57 -3.06
N SER A 105 10.37 2.69 -1.92
CA SER A 105 10.79 2.16 -0.61
C SER A 105 9.57 1.95 0.29
N VAL A 106 9.78 1.33 1.47
CA VAL A 106 8.70 1.02 2.42
C VAL A 106 9.14 1.31 3.85
N ILE A 107 8.22 1.83 4.67
CA ILE A 107 8.36 1.87 6.13
C ILE A 107 7.47 0.77 6.71
N VAL A 108 8.10 -0.15 7.46
CA VAL A 108 7.43 -1.26 8.17
C VAL A 108 7.21 -0.85 9.61
N VAL A 109 5.95 -0.75 10.04
CA VAL A 109 5.62 -0.34 11.41
C VAL A 109 5.30 -1.57 12.26
N ILE A 110 6.01 -1.71 13.40
CA ILE A 110 5.88 -2.82 14.34
C ILE A 110 5.45 -2.26 15.71
N ASP A 111 4.47 -2.88 16.35
CA ASP A 111 4.04 -2.55 17.70
C ASP A 111 5.00 -3.18 18.73
N VAL A 112 5.58 -2.37 19.61
CA VAL A 112 6.55 -2.83 20.64
C VAL A 112 6.00 -3.95 21.52
N ALA A 113 4.70 -3.95 21.82
CA ALA A 113 4.09 -4.96 22.69
C ALA A 113 3.77 -6.26 21.96
N LYS A 114 3.39 -6.18 20.69
CA LYS A 114 3.00 -7.34 19.88
C LYS A 114 4.18 -7.97 19.14
N GLY A 115 5.13 -7.16 18.68
CA GLY A 115 6.22 -7.59 17.82
C GLY A 115 5.77 -7.85 16.38
N VAL A 116 6.43 -8.79 15.72
CA VAL A 116 6.12 -9.16 14.33
C VAL A 116 4.87 -10.05 14.27
N GLU A 117 3.88 -9.59 13.55
CA GLU A 117 2.58 -10.26 13.37
C GLU A 117 2.43 -10.78 11.92
N GLU A 118 1.62 -11.82 11.71
CA GLU A 118 1.46 -12.57 10.44
C GLU A 118 1.26 -11.69 9.21
N GLN A 119 0.44 -10.63 9.31
CA GLN A 119 0.20 -9.74 8.17
C GLN A 119 1.46 -8.96 7.78
N THR A 120 2.27 -8.57 8.75
CA THR A 120 3.56 -7.90 8.51
C THR A 120 4.52 -8.85 7.79
N GLU A 121 4.59 -10.12 8.19
CA GLU A 121 5.43 -11.14 7.54
C GLU A 121 5.09 -11.25 6.05
N LYS A 122 3.81 -11.42 5.70
CA LYS A 122 3.33 -11.54 4.32
C LYS A 122 3.66 -10.30 3.47
N LEU A 123 3.50 -9.09 4.04
CA LEU A 123 3.79 -7.86 3.32
C LEU A 123 5.29 -7.65 3.11
N VAL A 124 6.11 -7.98 4.10
CA VAL A 124 7.57 -7.90 4.00
C VAL A 124 8.10 -8.92 2.99
N GLU A 125 7.54 -10.13 2.96
CA GLU A 125 7.90 -11.14 1.96
C GLU A 125 7.71 -10.60 0.53
N VAL A 126 6.59 -9.93 0.26
CA VAL A 126 6.35 -9.29 -1.05
C VAL A 126 7.35 -8.17 -1.34
N CYS A 127 7.71 -7.36 -0.34
CA CYS A 127 8.75 -6.33 -0.50
C CYS A 127 10.10 -6.95 -0.84
N ARG A 128 10.48 -8.05 -0.16
CA ARG A 128 11.72 -8.79 -0.44
C ARG A 128 11.75 -9.38 -1.85
N MET A 129 10.66 -10.04 -2.27
CA MET A 129 10.54 -10.61 -3.62
C MET A 129 10.72 -9.55 -4.72
N ARG A 130 10.43 -8.30 -4.42
CA ARG A 130 10.54 -7.16 -5.35
C ARG A 130 11.80 -6.32 -5.14
N ASN A 131 12.66 -6.70 -4.20
CA ASN A 131 13.86 -5.95 -3.81
C ASN A 131 13.56 -4.49 -3.43
N ILE A 132 12.43 -4.24 -2.75
CA ILE A 132 12.07 -2.91 -2.27
C ILE A 132 12.85 -2.62 -0.98
N PRO A 133 13.65 -1.54 -0.91
CA PRO A 133 14.31 -1.13 0.33
C PRO A 133 13.32 -0.84 1.44
N MET A 134 13.62 -1.30 2.67
CA MET A 134 12.71 -1.17 3.81
C MET A 134 13.41 -0.52 5.00
N ILE A 135 12.68 0.33 5.72
CA ILE A 135 13.05 0.86 7.04
C ILE A 135 12.04 0.32 8.04
N VAL A 136 12.50 -0.17 9.18
CA VAL A 136 11.63 -0.65 10.25
C VAL A 136 11.44 0.45 11.29
N PHE A 137 10.21 0.70 11.71
CA PHE A 137 9.86 1.61 12.79
C PHE A 137 9.15 0.84 13.91
N ILE A 138 9.84 0.66 15.04
CA ILE A 138 9.28 0.03 16.24
C ILE A 138 8.56 1.11 17.03
N ASN A 139 7.24 1.02 17.05
CA ASN A 139 6.32 2.06 17.51
C ASN A 139 5.72 1.75 18.88
N LYS A 140 5.24 2.78 19.56
CA LYS A 140 4.52 2.75 20.85
C LYS A 140 5.41 2.48 22.07
N LEU A 141 6.64 2.96 22.07
CA LEU A 141 7.56 2.88 23.22
C LEU A 141 7.02 3.51 24.52
N ASP A 142 5.97 4.34 24.42
CA ASP A 142 5.21 4.87 25.56
C ASP A 142 4.42 3.81 26.33
N ARG A 143 4.43 2.56 25.87
CA ARG A 143 3.76 1.41 26.50
C ARG A 143 4.77 0.34 26.88
N GLU A 144 4.39 -0.46 27.87
CA GLU A 144 5.12 -1.68 28.19
C GLU A 144 5.10 -2.64 26.99
N GLY A 145 6.23 -3.23 26.66
CA GLY A 145 6.39 -4.12 25.53
C GLY A 145 7.55 -5.09 25.68
N LYS A 146 7.94 -5.70 24.57
CA LYS A 146 9.10 -6.60 24.50
C LYS A 146 10.39 -5.82 24.62
N ASP A 147 11.44 -6.45 25.09
CA ASP A 147 12.79 -5.87 25.11
C ASP A 147 13.24 -5.47 23.69
N ALA A 148 14.07 -4.45 23.59
CA ALA A 148 14.52 -3.92 22.30
C ALA A 148 15.33 -4.95 21.48
N PHE A 149 16.21 -5.72 22.15
CA PHE A 149 17.00 -6.76 21.49
C PHE A 149 16.12 -7.94 21.07
N ASP A 150 15.17 -8.36 21.93
CA ASP A 150 14.20 -9.41 21.57
C ASP A 150 13.40 -9.04 20.30
N LEU A 151 13.04 -7.74 20.16
CA LEU A 151 12.33 -7.26 18.98
C LEU A 151 13.23 -7.25 17.73
N LEU A 152 14.47 -6.85 17.86
CA LEU A 152 15.43 -6.88 16.76
C LEU A 152 15.66 -8.30 16.27
N ASP A 153 15.86 -9.25 17.20
CA ASP A 153 15.96 -10.67 16.89
C ASP A 153 14.70 -11.22 16.24
N GLU A 154 13.52 -10.85 16.74
CA GLU A 154 12.24 -11.27 16.17
C GLU A 154 12.08 -10.76 14.73
N VAL A 155 12.48 -9.52 14.46
CA VAL A 155 12.49 -8.93 13.11
C VAL A 155 13.42 -9.72 12.18
N GLU A 156 14.63 -10.04 12.64
CA GLU A 156 15.59 -10.81 11.83
C GLU A 156 15.07 -12.22 11.54
N GLN A 157 14.60 -12.94 12.55
CA GLN A 157 14.18 -14.33 12.43
C GLN A 157 12.89 -14.51 11.64
N LYS A 158 11.84 -13.73 11.97
CA LYS A 158 10.53 -13.89 11.35
C LYS A 158 10.45 -13.24 9.96
N LEU A 159 11.07 -12.07 9.78
CA LEU A 159 11.04 -11.37 8.50
C LEU A 159 12.19 -11.76 7.57
N GLY A 160 13.19 -12.49 8.08
CA GLY A 160 14.38 -12.86 7.32
C GLY A 160 15.16 -11.64 6.85
N LEU A 161 15.24 -10.61 7.68
CA LEU A 161 15.91 -9.35 7.43
C LEU A 161 17.24 -9.29 8.18
N ARG A 162 18.16 -8.45 7.75
CA ARG A 162 19.36 -8.10 8.50
C ARG A 162 19.24 -6.66 8.97
N VAL A 163 19.03 -6.48 10.25
CA VAL A 163 18.74 -5.15 10.81
C VAL A 163 20.01 -4.38 11.24
N THR A 164 19.88 -3.05 11.25
CA THR A 164 20.86 -2.12 11.81
C THR A 164 20.12 -1.05 12.58
N PRO A 165 20.19 -1.03 13.92
CA PRO A 165 19.61 0.05 14.71
C PRO A 165 20.27 1.39 14.39
N LEU A 166 19.48 2.39 14.01
CA LEU A 166 19.90 3.78 13.83
C LEU A 166 19.40 4.69 14.95
N SER A 167 18.54 4.19 15.81
CA SER A 167 18.22 4.75 17.11
C SER A 167 18.05 3.64 18.14
N PHE A 168 18.19 3.95 19.43
CA PHE A 168 17.98 2.99 20.50
C PHE A 168 17.20 3.62 21.67
N PRO A 169 16.26 2.90 22.32
CA PRO A 169 15.42 3.47 23.37
C PRO A 169 16.18 3.65 24.69
N ILE A 170 15.86 4.70 25.43
CA ILE A 170 16.30 4.93 26.79
C ILE A 170 15.14 4.59 27.73
N GLY A 171 15.06 3.33 28.14
CA GLY A 171 13.92 2.78 28.88
C GLY A 171 12.70 2.49 28.00
N MET A 172 11.61 2.05 28.63
CA MET A 172 10.35 1.70 27.97
C MET A 172 9.18 1.89 28.94
N GLY A 173 7.97 2.10 28.41
CA GLY A 173 6.75 2.25 29.21
C GLY A 173 6.85 3.41 30.18
N TYR A 174 6.71 3.16 31.48
CA TYR A 174 6.82 4.17 32.53
C TYR A 174 8.24 4.71 32.70
N ASP A 175 9.25 3.89 32.38
CA ASP A 175 10.67 4.27 32.48
C ASP A 175 11.21 4.87 31.18
N PHE A 176 10.35 5.07 30.16
CA PHE A 176 10.74 5.65 28.90
C PHE A 176 11.16 7.11 29.08
N LYS A 177 12.43 7.40 28.85
CA LYS A 177 13.02 8.74 28.97
C LYS A 177 13.30 9.39 27.63
N GLY A 178 13.50 8.58 26.59
CA GLY A 178 13.84 9.10 25.29
C GLY A 178 14.46 8.07 24.37
N ILE A 179 15.07 8.54 23.30
CA ILE A 179 15.90 7.74 22.40
C ILE A 179 17.29 8.36 22.26
N TYR A 180 18.28 7.51 22.07
CA TYR A 180 19.57 7.90 21.52
C TYR A 180 19.54 7.67 20.01
N ASN A 181 19.73 8.73 19.22
CA ASN A 181 19.83 8.67 17.76
C ASN A 181 21.28 8.34 17.39
N ILE A 182 21.54 7.11 17.02
CA ILE A 182 22.86 6.60 16.63
C ILE A 182 23.32 7.25 15.32
N TRP A 183 22.36 7.56 14.42
CA TRP A 183 22.64 8.15 13.11
C TRP A 183 23.18 9.59 13.22
N GLU A 184 22.53 10.43 14.01
CA GLU A 184 22.89 11.85 14.18
C GLU A 184 23.71 12.12 15.44
N LYS A 185 23.92 11.12 16.31
CA LYS A 185 24.60 11.26 17.62
C LYS A 185 23.96 12.34 18.47
N ASN A 186 22.70 12.19 18.76
CA ASN A 186 21.96 13.09 19.65
C ASN A 186 21.01 12.31 20.56
N ILE A 187 20.57 12.96 21.62
CA ILE A 187 19.55 12.43 22.55
C ILE A 187 18.29 13.24 22.38
N ASN A 188 17.19 12.57 22.24
CA ASN A 188 15.86 13.16 22.25
C ASN A 188 15.15 12.71 23.52
N LEU A 189 14.87 13.68 24.41
CA LEU A 189 14.25 13.43 25.71
C LEU A 189 12.71 13.48 25.59
N PHE A 190 12.05 12.54 26.22
CA PHE A 190 10.61 12.48 26.32
C PHE A 190 10.15 13.38 27.48
N SER A 191 9.46 14.47 27.16
CA SER A 191 8.72 15.25 28.15
C SER A 191 7.31 14.71 28.25
N GLY A 192 6.91 14.15 29.40
CA GLY A 192 5.57 13.56 29.62
C GLY A 192 4.39 14.54 29.49
N ASP A 193 4.62 15.79 29.13
CA ASP A 193 3.61 16.80 28.88
C ASP A 193 3.27 16.84 27.40
N SER A 194 2.21 16.13 27.01
CA SER A 194 1.68 16.05 25.65
C SER A 194 1.27 17.39 25.01
N ARG A 195 1.37 18.50 25.74
CA ARG A 195 1.08 19.86 25.27
C ARG A 195 2.30 20.62 24.77
N LYS A 196 3.51 20.16 25.06
CA LYS A 196 4.75 20.74 24.54
C LYS A 196 5.27 19.87 23.41
N ASN A 197 4.91 20.23 22.18
CA ASN A 197 5.43 19.66 20.93
C ASN A 197 6.92 19.96 20.67
N ILE A 198 7.71 20.22 21.69
CA ILE A 198 9.13 20.55 21.57
C ILE A 198 9.90 19.38 22.20
N GLU A 199 10.34 18.47 21.36
CA GLU A 199 11.39 17.52 21.70
C GLU A 199 12.65 18.34 21.96
N GLU A 200 13.23 18.20 23.13
CA GLU A 200 14.51 18.78 23.42
C GLU A 200 15.59 17.85 22.83
N THR A 201 16.05 18.19 21.63
CA THR A 201 17.14 17.47 20.96
C THR A 201 18.47 18.05 21.47
N ILE A 202 19.26 17.21 22.11
CA ILE A 202 20.55 17.56 22.65
C ILE A 202 21.64 16.84 21.86
N ALA A 203 22.50 17.57 21.16
CA ALA A 203 23.67 16.96 20.53
C ALA A 203 24.53 16.26 21.58
N PHE A 204 24.82 14.99 21.38
CA PHE A 204 25.51 14.19 22.39
C PHE A 204 26.40 13.13 21.73
N ASP A 205 27.62 13.55 21.37
CA ASP A 205 28.55 12.70 20.61
C ASP A 205 29.23 11.63 21.48
N ASP A 206 29.38 11.90 22.79
CA ASP A 206 30.12 11.03 23.70
C ASP A 206 29.25 10.52 24.85
N VAL A 207 28.67 9.33 24.65
CA VAL A 207 27.86 8.66 25.69
C VAL A 207 28.63 8.27 26.94
N SER A 208 29.97 8.35 26.92
CA SER A 208 30.82 8.13 28.13
C SER A 208 30.87 9.34 29.04
N SER A 209 30.49 10.53 28.57
CA SER A 209 30.47 11.75 29.34
C SER A 209 29.59 11.66 30.58
N PRO A 210 30.05 12.17 31.77
CA PRO A 210 29.23 12.25 32.97
C PRO A 210 27.95 13.09 32.79
N GLU A 211 27.93 14.02 31.86
CA GLU A 211 26.73 14.84 31.53
C GLU A 211 25.52 14.01 31.18
N LEU A 212 25.73 12.79 30.63
CA LEU A 212 24.64 11.85 30.34
C LEU A 212 23.86 11.48 31.60
N GLU A 213 24.55 11.33 32.74
CA GLU A 213 23.93 10.95 34.02
C GLU A 213 23.07 12.08 34.59
N GLU A 214 23.44 13.34 34.32
CA GLU A 214 22.62 14.50 34.69
C GLU A 214 21.34 14.58 33.86
N LEU A 215 21.41 14.16 32.58
CA LEU A 215 20.27 14.17 31.65
C LEU A 215 19.25 13.07 31.91
N ILE A 216 19.70 11.82 32.12
CA ILE A 216 18.84 10.65 32.15
C ILE A 216 18.91 9.80 33.40
N SER A 217 19.67 10.17 34.40
CA SER A 217 20.08 9.47 35.63
C SER A 217 21.22 8.46 35.43
N SER A 218 22.00 8.24 36.49
CA SER A 218 23.15 7.32 36.45
C SER A 218 22.78 5.89 36.03
N GLN A 219 21.67 5.37 36.52
CA GLN A 219 21.21 4.01 36.17
C GLN A 219 20.87 3.90 34.69
N SER A 220 20.12 4.86 34.14
CA SER A 220 19.73 4.85 32.72
C SER A 220 20.92 5.10 31.80
N ALA A 221 21.86 5.97 32.23
CA ALA A 221 23.07 6.23 31.48
C ALA A 221 23.96 5.00 31.37
N GLN A 222 24.16 4.30 32.50
CA GLN A 222 24.92 3.05 32.49
C GLN A 222 24.28 2.00 31.59
N ARG A 223 22.97 1.78 31.72
CA ARG A 223 22.25 0.84 30.87
C ARG A 223 22.36 1.20 29.38
N LEU A 224 22.20 2.48 29.03
CA LEU A 224 22.36 2.92 27.65
C LEU A 224 23.76 2.64 27.09
N ARG A 225 24.82 2.85 27.91
CA ARG A 225 26.19 2.52 27.51
C ARG A 225 26.38 1.04 27.22
N GLU A 226 25.90 0.17 28.12
CA GLU A 226 25.93 -1.28 27.95
C GLU A 226 25.15 -1.72 26.72
N ASP A 227 23.93 -1.19 26.52
CA ASP A 227 23.09 -1.48 25.37
C ASP A 227 23.75 -1.04 24.04
N LEU A 228 24.36 0.15 24.00
CA LEU A 228 25.04 0.64 22.80
C LEU A 228 26.32 -0.14 22.48
N GLU A 229 27.10 -0.56 23.50
CA GLU A 229 28.23 -1.44 23.30
C GLU A 229 27.80 -2.74 22.63
N LEU A 230 26.72 -3.35 23.12
CA LEU A 230 26.15 -4.55 22.53
C LEU A 230 25.63 -4.31 21.10
N VAL A 231 24.98 -3.16 20.85
CA VAL A 231 24.54 -2.79 19.49
C VAL A 231 25.71 -2.73 18.51
N TYR A 232 26.82 -2.09 18.92
CA TYR A 232 28.00 -1.95 18.06
C TYR A 232 28.77 -3.26 17.85
N GLU A 233 28.67 -4.20 18.79
CA GLU A 233 29.29 -5.53 18.64
C GLU A 233 28.46 -6.48 17.78
N VAL A 234 27.15 -6.48 17.94
CA VAL A 234 26.25 -7.47 17.32
C VAL A 234 25.79 -7.04 15.93
N TYR A 235 25.44 -5.76 15.76
CA TYR A 235 24.84 -5.30 14.52
C TYR A 235 25.87 -4.61 13.62
N PRO A 236 25.78 -4.83 12.28
CA PRO A 236 26.68 -4.18 11.33
C PRO A 236 26.45 -2.65 11.32
N SER A 237 27.48 -1.88 11.05
CA SER A 237 27.32 -0.46 10.73
C SER A 237 26.45 -0.30 9.48
N PHE A 238 25.72 0.82 9.43
CA PHE A 238 24.84 1.12 8.31
C PHE A 238 25.62 1.31 7.00
N ASP A 239 25.20 0.57 5.97
CA ASP A 239 25.68 0.70 4.59
C ASP A 239 24.51 1.06 3.68
N ARG A 240 24.57 2.27 3.10
CA ARG A 240 23.50 2.77 2.22
C ARG A 240 23.30 1.87 0.99
N GLN A 241 24.37 1.30 0.43
CA GLN A 241 24.23 0.43 -0.75
C GLN A 241 23.57 -0.89 -0.37
N ALA A 242 23.91 -1.47 0.77
CA ALA A 242 23.25 -2.65 1.30
C ALA A 242 21.76 -2.40 1.58
N TYR A 243 21.40 -1.22 2.11
CA TYR A 243 20.00 -0.80 2.25
C TYR A 243 19.29 -0.72 0.90
N LEU A 244 19.87 -0.03 -0.08
CA LEU A 244 19.27 0.10 -1.42
C LEU A 244 19.10 -1.24 -2.14
N ASN A 245 19.96 -2.21 -1.87
CA ASN A 245 19.87 -3.58 -2.40
C ASN A 245 18.92 -4.46 -1.58
N GLY A 246 18.29 -3.95 -0.53
CA GLY A 246 17.37 -4.69 0.33
C GLY A 246 18.04 -5.74 1.24
N THR A 247 19.36 -5.69 1.40
CA THR A 247 20.13 -6.65 2.22
C THR A 247 20.40 -6.19 3.64
N GLN A 248 20.18 -4.91 3.95
CA GLN A 248 20.27 -4.33 5.28
C GLN A 248 19.11 -3.39 5.53
N GLN A 249 18.49 -3.45 6.71
CA GLN A 249 17.32 -2.65 7.05
C GLN A 249 17.61 -1.77 8.27
N PRO A 250 17.59 -0.45 8.12
CA PRO A 250 17.64 0.48 9.24
C PRO A 250 16.44 0.29 10.17
N VAL A 251 16.69 0.36 11.50
CA VAL A 251 15.63 0.28 12.51
C VAL A 251 15.61 1.56 13.34
N PHE A 252 14.42 2.15 13.46
CA PHE A 252 14.13 3.26 14.34
C PHE A 252 13.14 2.86 15.42
N PHE A 253 13.31 3.41 16.60
CA PHE A 253 12.42 3.26 17.73
C PHE A 253 11.68 4.57 18.00
N GLY A 254 10.40 4.51 18.41
CA GLY A 254 9.68 5.73 18.73
C GLY A 254 8.24 5.53 19.23
N SER A 255 7.53 6.63 19.38
CA SER A 255 6.10 6.68 19.66
C SER A 255 5.44 7.71 18.74
N ALA A 256 4.80 7.23 17.68
CA ALA A 256 4.12 8.11 16.76
C ALA A 256 3.03 8.96 17.45
N LEU A 257 2.31 8.40 18.44
CA LEU A 257 1.27 9.13 19.17
C LEU A 257 1.84 10.38 19.86
N ASN A 258 3.03 10.25 20.43
CA ASN A 258 3.69 11.29 21.20
C ASN A 258 4.69 12.12 20.38
N ASN A 259 4.70 11.98 19.05
CA ASN A 259 5.62 12.65 18.10
C ASN A 259 7.09 12.25 18.25
N PHE A 260 7.40 11.14 18.88
CA PHE A 260 8.72 10.77 19.29
C PHE A 260 9.41 9.82 18.30
N GLY A 261 10.66 10.11 17.92
CA GLY A 261 11.42 9.34 16.93
C GLY A 261 10.93 9.47 15.49
N VAL A 262 9.88 10.26 15.25
CA VAL A 262 9.27 10.40 13.92
C VAL A 262 10.04 11.39 13.05
N ARG A 263 10.57 12.47 13.65
CA ARG A 263 11.39 13.44 12.94
C ARG A 263 12.72 12.81 12.52
N GLU A 264 13.37 12.08 13.41
CA GLU A 264 14.63 11.36 13.16
C GLU A 264 14.46 10.33 12.04
N LEU A 265 13.35 9.59 12.06
CA LEU A 265 12.99 8.69 10.97
C LEU A 265 12.86 9.45 9.64
N LEU A 266 12.14 10.60 9.63
CA LEU A 266 11.92 11.38 8.42
C LEU A 266 13.20 12.02 7.89
N ASP A 267 14.03 12.53 8.78
CA ASP A 267 15.32 13.15 8.46
C ASP A 267 16.27 12.13 7.82
N CYS A 268 16.45 10.98 8.45
CA CYS A 268 17.24 9.89 7.89
C CYS A 268 16.64 9.37 6.59
N PHE A 269 15.31 9.18 6.54
CA PHE A 269 14.63 8.70 5.34
C PHE A 269 14.94 9.55 4.11
N VAL A 270 14.88 10.88 4.22
CA VAL A 270 15.15 11.78 3.10
C VAL A 270 16.57 11.61 2.56
N GLU A 271 17.54 11.35 3.44
CA GLU A 271 18.94 11.18 3.07
C GLU A 271 19.24 9.82 2.42
N ILE A 272 18.72 8.73 3.00
CA ILE A 272 19.09 7.38 2.58
C ILE A 272 18.17 6.78 1.53
N ALA A 273 16.88 7.16 1.50
CA ALA A 273 15.90 6.57 0.60
C ALA A 273 16.27 6.78 -0.88
N PRO A 274 15.93 5.81 -1.75
CA PRO A 274 16.21 5.94 -3.17
C PRO A 274 15.41 7.09 -3.79
N SER A 275 16.00 7.72 -4.79
CA SER A 275 15.24 8.42 -5.83
C SER A 275 14.43 7.37 -6.63
N PRO A 276 13.50 7.79 -7.52
CA PRO A 276 12.71 6.86 -8.30
C PRO A 276 13.53 5.75 -8.94
N LEU A 277 13.08 4.51 -8.79
CA LEU A 277 13.78 3.32 -9.25
C LEU A 277 13.38 2.94 -10.69
N PRO A 278 14.28 2.28 -11.45
CA PRO A 278 13.98 1.70 -12.76
C PRO A 278 12.85 0.66 -12.64
N LYS A 279 12.01 0.55 -13.67
CA LYS A 279 10.90 -0.40 -13.69
C LYS A 279 10.87 -1.25 -14.94
N ALA A 280 10.66 -2.55 -14.77
CA ALA A 280 10.56 -3.50 -15.87
C ALA A 280 9.22 -3.39 -16.60
N SER A 281 9.28 -3.39 -17.94
CA SER A 281 8.14 -3.56 -18.83
C SER A 281 8.23 -4.90 -19.57
N ASP A 282 7.26 -5.18 -20.40
CA ASP A 282 7.27 -6.34 -21.33
C ASP A 282 8.38 -6.25 -22.39
N VAL A 283 8.83 -5.04 -22.69
CA VAL A 283 9.81 -4.77 -23.77
C VAL A 283 11.21 -4.52 -23.22
N ARG A 284 11.34 -3.73 -22.14
CA ARG A 284 12.63 -3.29 -21.59
C ARG A 284 12.52 -2.78 -20.15
N ILE A 285 13.66 -2.49 -19.53
CA ILE A 285 13.71 -1.75 -18.27
C ILE A 285 13.67 -0.26 -18.58
N VAL A 286 12.70 0.45 -18.02
CA VAL A 286 12.53 1.90 -18.17
C VAL A 286 13.29 2.61 -17.07
N GLN A 287 14.16 3.57 -17.46
CA GLN A 287 14.94 4.37 -16.52
C GLN A 287 14.22 5.70 -16.20
N PRO A 288 14.16 6.13 -14.92
CA PRO A 288 13.48 7.37 -14.54
C PRO A 288 13.96 8.61 -15.26
N ILE A 289 15.26 8.69 -15.56
CA ILE A 289 15.91 9.84 -16.22
C ILE A 289 15.65 9.96 -17.73
N GLU A 290 14.96 8.99 -18.32
CA GLU A 290 14.59 9.06 -19.75
C GLU A 290 13.69 10.28 -20.00
N LYS A 291 13.88 10.93 -21.15
CA LYS A 291 13.13 12.15 -21.50
C LYS A 291 11.65 11.87 -21.80
N GLY A 292 11.37 10.71 -22.41
CA GLY A 292 10.01 10.30 -22.77
C GLY A 292 9.18 9.94 -21.53
N PHE A 293 7.98 10.49 -21.45
CA PHE A 293 7.05 10.15 -20.39
C PHE A 293 6.56 8.71 -20.52
N THR A 294 6.62 7.98 -19.42
CA THR A 294 5.90 6.73 -19.23
C THR A 294 5.30 6.70 -17.82
N GLY A 295 4.14 6.05 -17.67
CA GLY A 295 3.50 5.85 -16.38
C GLY A 295 2.46 4.75 -16.43
N PHE A 296 2.08 4.22 -15.29
CA PHE A 296 1.08 3.15 -15.18
C PHE A 296 0.06 3.43 -14.09
N VAL A 297 -1.16 2.92 -14.32
CA VAL A 297 -2.28 3.00 -13.38
C VAL A 297 -2.13 1.87 -12.35
N PHE A 298 -1.91 2.22 -11.08
CA PHE A 298 -1.85 1.22 -10.00
C PHE A 298 -3.12 1.19 -9.15
N LYS A 299 -3.93 2.24 -9.21
CA LYS A 299 -5.18 2.37 -8.45
C LYS A 299 -6.21 3.19 -9.21
N ILE A 300 -7.47 2.84 -9.05
CA ILE A 300 -8.62 3.62 -9.49
C ILE A 300 -9.53 3.83 -8.29
N HIS A 301 -10.11 5.00 -8.17
CA HIS A 301 -11.11 5.30 -7.15
C HIS A 301 -12.24 6.14 -7.74
N ALA A 302 -13.48 5.69 -7.54
CA ALA A 302 -14.68 6.43 -7.94
C ALA A 302 -15.29 7.14 -6.73
N ASN A 303 -15.99 8.27 -7.00
CA ASN A 303 -16.76 9.00 -6.00
C ASN A 303 -15.98 9.43 -4.75
N MET A 304 -14.72 9.88 -4.92
CA MET A 304 -13.94 10.45 -3.79
C MET A 304 -14.61 11.67 -3.15
N ASP A 305 -15.36 12.43 -3.94
CA ASP A 305 -16.26 13.47 -3.45
C ASP A 305 -17.70 12.98 -3.58
N PRO A 306 -18.45 12.84 -2.47
CA PRO A 306 -19.86 12.40 -2.51
C PRO A 306 -20.76 13.31 -3.36
N ASN A 307 -20.39 14.59 -3.54
CA ASN A 307 -21.15 15.55 -4.32
C ASN A 307 -20.81 15.52 -5.82
N HIS A 308 -19.67 14.96 -6.18
CA HIS A 308 -19.19 14.85 -7.55
C HIS A 308 -18.94 13.38 -7.90
N ARG A 309 -19.57 12.89 -8.96
CA ARG A 309 -19.39 11.51 -9.45
C ARG A 309 -18.11 11.43 -10.26
N ASP A 310 -16.97 11.69 -9.60
CA ASP A 310 -15.66 11.67 -10.20
C ASP A 310 -15.07 10.26 -10.11
N ARG A 311 -14.36 9.86 -11.16
CA ARG A 311 -13.52 8.68 -11.17
C ARG A 311 -12.09 9.14 -11.45
N LEU A 312 -11.16 8.74 -10.59
CA LEU A 312 -9.73 9.07 -10.70
C LEU A 312 -8.90 7.82 -10.89
N ALA A 313 -8.05 7.83 -11.91
CA ALA A 313 -6.99 6.86 -12.09
C ALA A 313 -5.69 7.43 -11.52
N PHE A 314 -5.07 6.72 -10.58
CA PHE A 314 -3.79 7.09 -9.98
C PHE A 314 -2.67 6.50 -10.80
N VAL A 315 -1.87 7.39 -11.40
CA VAL A 315 -0.76 7.02 -12.29
C VAL A 315 0.57 7.31 -11.59
N LYS A 316 1.39 6.28 -11.41
CA LYS A 316 2.81 6.44 -11.05
C LYS A 316 3.57 6.82 -12.31
N ILE A 317 4.28 7.94 -12.28
CA ILE A 317 5.19 8.34 -13.36
C ILE A 317 6.49 7.56 -13.18
N VAL A 318 6.87 6.82 -14.22
CA VAL A 318 8.08 5.98 -14.20
C VAL A 318 9.25 6.70 -14.83
N SER A 319 9.03 7.41 -15.96
CA SER A 319 10.07 8.17 -16.64
C SER A 319 9.56 9.51 -17.17
N GLY A 320 10.48 10.42 -17.37
CA GLY A 320 10.26 11.69 -18.06
C GLY A 320 9.38 12.68 -17.31
N THR A 321 8.62 13.44 -18.07
CA THR A 321 7.79 14.54 -17.56
C THR A 321 6.37 14.42 -18.06
N PHE A 322 5.41 14.42 -17.12
CA PHE A 322 3.99 14.58 -17.44
C PHE A 322 3.67 16.07 -17.54
N GLU A 323 3.00 16.47 -18.60
CA GLU A 323 2.57 17.85 -18.86
C GLU A 323 1.05 17.87 -19.10
N ARG A 324 0.38 18.81 -18.45
CA ARG A 324 -1.06 19.06 -18.62
C ARG A 324 -1.40 19.36 -20.08
N ASN A 325 -2.51 18.83 -20.57
CA ASN A 325 -3.02 18.99 -21.93
C ASN A 325 -2.11 18.41 -23.06
N LYS A 326 -0.99 17.77 -22.73
CA LYS A 326 -0.19 17.02 -23.70
C LYS A 326 -0.89 15.69 -24.04
N PRO A 327 -0.86 15.24 -25.30
CA PRO A 327 -1.45 13.95 -25.67
C PRO A 327 -0.53 12.79 -25.31
N TYR A 328 -1.06 11.80 -24.58
CA TYR A 328 -0.38 10.56 -24.22
C TYR A 328 -1.08 9.35 -24.82
N LEU A 329 -0.30 8.40 -25.33
CA LEU A 329 -0.81 7.12 -25.85
C LEU A 329 -1.25 6.24 -24.68
N HIS A 330 -2.51 5.87 -24.66
CA HIS A 330 -3.03 4.80 -23.84
C HIS A 330 -2.78 3.49 -24.57
N THR A 331 -1.82 2.69 -24.12
CA THR A 331 -1.29 1.56 -24.91
C THR A 331 -2.34 0.49 -25.19
N ARG A 332 -3.14 0.09 -24.20
CA ARG A 332 -4.21 -0.90 -24.39
C ARG A 332 -5.31 -0.45 -25.37
N LEU A 333 -5.67 0.84 -25.35
CA LEU A 333 -6.72 1.37 -26.24
C LEU A 333 -6.19 1.79 -27.61
N GLY A 334 -4.87 1.93 -27.78
CA GLY A 334 -4.26 2.44 -29.00
C GLY A 334 -4.63 3.89 -29.32
N LYS A 335 -5.09 4.67 -28.32
CA LYS A 335 -5.60 6.04 -28.50
C LYS A 335 -4.78 7.05 -27.70
N LYS A 336 -4.66 8.26 -28.23
CA LYS A 336 -4.06 9.38 -27.51
C LYS A 336 -5.12 10.11 -26.69
N LEU A 337 -4.85 10.25 -25.40
CA LEU A 337 -5.70 10.96 -24.44
C LEU A 337 -5.02 12.24 -23.97
N LYS A 338 -5.81 13.27 -23.65
CA LYS A 338 -5.36 14.54 -23.06
C LYS A 338 -6.06 14.75 -21.73
N PHE A 339 -5.35 15.30 -20.77
CA PHE A 339 -5.85 15.52 -19.41
C PHE A 339 -5.81 17.02 -19.09
N SER A 340 -7.00 17.62 -18.93
CA SER A 340 -7.14 19.07 -18.67
C SER A 340 -7.02 19.43 -17.18
N SER A 341 -7.27 18.49 -16.29
CA SER A 341 -7.28 18.70 -14.84
C SER A 341 -6.61 17.54 -14.10
N PRO A 342 -5.29 17.30 -14.35
CA PRO A 342 -4.55 16.31 -13.58
C PRO A 342 -4.37 16.82 -12.14
N ASN A 343 -4.56 15.95 -11.15
CA ASN A 343 -4.50 16.30 -9.73
C ASN A 343 -3.24 15.76 -9.06
N ALA A 344 -2.60 16.58 -8.24
CA ALA A 344 -1.73 16.14 -7.18
C ALA A 344 -2.48 16.12 -5.84
N PHE A 345 -1.98 15.34 -4.91
CA PHE A 345 -2.62 15.09 -3.63
C PHE A 345 -1.73 15.66 -2.51
N PHE A 346 -1.88 16.96 -2.22
CA PHE A 346 -1.18 17.61 -1.12
C PHE A 346 -2.03 17.52 0.15
N ALA A 347 -1.71 16.55 1.01
CA ALA A 347 -2.44 16.27 2.25
C ALA A 347 -3.97 16.28 2.04
N GLU A 348 -4.67 17.27 2.59
CA GLU A 348 -6.14 17.38 2.50
C GLU A 348 -6.64 17.99 1.17
N LYS A 349 -5.75 18.50 0.31
CA LYS A 349 -6.12 19.27 -0.88
C LYS A 349 -5.75 18.57 -2.17
N LYS A 350 -6.67 18.57 -3.11
CA LYS A 350 -6.41 18.24 -4.51
C LYS A 350 -6.03 19.51 -5.24
N GLU A 351 -4.88 19.54 -5.88
CA GLU A 351 -4.43 20.68 -6.67
C GLU A 351 -4.19 20.25 -8.11
N VAL A 352 -4.63 21.08 -9.06
CA VAL A 352 -4.34 20.84 -10.48
C VAL A 352 -2.87 21.12 -10.72
N VAL A 353 -2.19 20.16 -11.35
CA VAL A 353 -0.75 20.29 -11.65
C VAL A 353 -0.52 20.46 -13.16
N ASP A 354 0.38 21.37 -13.51
CA ASP A 354 0.78 21.58 -14.89
C ASP A 354 1.91 20.63 -15.32
N ILE A 355 2.84 20.32 -14.41
CA ILE A 355 4.01 19.49 -14.66
C ILE A 355 4.24 18.55 -13.47
N SER A 356 4.55 17.28 -13.78
CA SER A 356 4.99 16.27 -12.82
C SER A 356 6.10 15.41 -13.43
N TYR A 357 6.95 14.85 -12.57
CA TYR A 357 8.17 14.14 -13.00
C TYR A 357 8.16 12.68 -12.55
N ALA A 358 9.08 11.89 -13.11
CA ALA A 358 9.28 10.51 -12.65
C ALA A 358 9.39 10.45 -11.12
N GLY A 359 8.68 9.50 -10.52
CA GLY A 359 8.51 9.38 -9.06
C GLY A 359 7.22 9.99 -8.53
N ASP A 360 6.66 11.01 -9.18
CA ASP A 360 5.37 11.58 -8.78
C ASP A 360 4.20 10.64 -9.04
N ILE A 361 3.10 10.89 -8.32
CA ILE A 361 1.81 10.26 -8.56
C ILE A 361 0.83 11.35 -8.98
N VAL A 362 0.13 11.13 -10.08
CA VAL A 362 -0.90 12.03 -10.59
C VAL A 362 -2.24 11.32 -10.66
N GLY A 363 -3.31 12.02 -10.26
CA GLY A 363 -4.68 11.57 -10.43
C GLY A 363 -5.25 12.10 -11.75
N LEU A 364 -5.66 11.21 -12.63
CA LEU A 364 -6.25 11.55 -13.92
C LEU A 364 -7.75 11.29 -13.89
N HIS A 365 -8.56 12.28 -14.27
CA HIS A 365 -10.00 12.09 -14.42
C HIS A 365 -10.28 11.04 -15.50
N ASP A 366 -11.10 10.05 -15.14
CA ASP A 366 -11.43 8.91 -15.96
C ASP A 366 -12.94 8.84 -16.24
N THR A 367 -13.30 8.70 -17.49
CA THR A 367 -14.68 8.49 -17.95
C THR A 367 -15.07 7.01 -18.03
N GLY A 368 -14.27 6.09 -17.48
CA GLY A 368 -14.48 4.65 -17.52
C GLY A 368 -13.55 3.92 -18.51
N ASN A 369 -12.48 4.57 -18.97
CA ASN A 369 -11.55 4.00 -19.92
C ASN A 369 -10.38 3.26 -19.28
N PHE A 370 -9.96 3.70 -18.08
CA PHE A 370 -8.81 3.11 -17.39
C PHE A 370 -9.15 1.81 -16.68
N LYS A 371 -8.17 0.92 -16.70
CA LYS A 371 -8.08 -0.27 -15.85
C LYS A 371 -6.78 -0.22 -15.05
N ILE A 372 -6.74 -0.89 -13.91
CA ILE A 372 -5.50 -1.10 -13.16
C ILE A 372 -4.53 -1.85 -14.09
N GLY A 373 -3.26 -1.40 -14.14
CA GLY A 373 -2.26 -1.94 -15.06
C GLY A 373 -2.11 -1.19 -16.38
N ASP A 374 -3.07 -0.34 -16.74
CA ASP A 374 -2.96 0.45 -17.98
C ASP A 374 -1.72 1.34 -17.99
N THR A 375 -1.09 1.41 -19.13
CA THR A 375 0.12 2.20 -19.35
C THR A 375 -0.14 3.39 -20.25
N LEU A 376 0.43 4.53 -19.87
CA LEU A 376 0.46 5.76 -20.67
C LEU A 376 1.89 6.08 -21.07
N THR A 377 2.10 6.47 -22.35
CA THR A 377 3.41 6.82 -22.90
C THR A 377 3.33 8.00 -23.88
N GLU A 378 4.46 8.51 -24.32
CA GLU A 378 4.50 9.50 -25.40
C GLU A 378 4.43 8.90 -26.82
N GLY A 379 4.32 7.56 -26.94
CA GLY A 379 4.16 6.89 -28.25
C GLY A 379 4.75 5.50 -28.33
N GLU A 380 5.65 5.13 -27.42
CA GLU A 380 6.17 3.76 -27.32
C GLU A 380 5.05 2.82 -26.80
N VAL A 381 4.92 1.66 -27.42
CA VAL A 381 3.97 0.63 -26.95
C VAL A 381 4.72 -0.30 -26.01
N LEU A 382 4.45 -0.18 -24.72
CA LEU A 382 4.95 -1.06 -23.67
C LEU A 382 3.91 -1.22 -22.55
N HIS A 383 4.08 -2.26 -21.73
CA HIS A 383 3.22 -2.53 -20.56
C HIS A 383 4.11 -2.84 -19.34
N PHE A 384 3.83 -2.16 -18.22
CA PHE A 384 4.56 -2.42 -16.99
C PHE A 384 4.10 -3.73 -16.36
N LYS A 385 5.08 -4.54 -15.92
CA LYS A 385 4.86 -5.85 -15.29
C LYS A 385 4.73 -5.76 -13.77
N GLY A 386 4.21 -6.83 -13.17
CA GLY A 386 4.25 -7.06 -11.71
C GLY A 386 3.11 -6.42 -10.92
N ILE A 387 2.03 -5.97 -11.58
CA ILE A 387 0.81 -5.57 -10.88
C ILE A 387 0.03 -6.85 -10.58
N PRO A 388 -0.17 -7.21 -9.29
CA PRO A 388 -0.75 -8.50 -8.95
C PRO A 388 -2.24 -8.55 -9.21
N SER A 389 -2.71 -9.69 -9.70
CA SER A 389 -4.10 -10.09 -9.73
C SER A 389 -4.29 -11.27 -8.77
N PHE A 390 -5.35 -11.23 -7.95
CA PHE A 390 -5.59 -12.25 -6.92
C PHE A 390 -6.81 -13.09 -7.27
N SER A 391 -6.77 -14.37 -6.90
CA SER A 391 -7.94 -15.22 -6.96
C SER A 391 -8.79 -14.98 -5.70
N PRO A 392 -10.11 -14.78 -5.85
CA PRO A 392 -10.99 -14.66 -4.70
C PRO A 392 -11.01 -15.94 -3.84
N GLU A 393 -11.26 -15.74 -2.55
CA GLU A 393 -11.40 -16.82 -1.56
C GLU A 393 -12.85 -16.97 -1.06
N HIS A 394 -13.65 -15.92 -1.20
CA HIS A 394 -15.05 -15.91 -0.79
C HIS A 394 -15.94 -15.56 -1.97
N PHE A 395 -17.07 -16.26 -2.10
CA PHE A 395 -18.01 -16.07 -3.21
C PHE A 395 -19.43 -15.94 -2.70
N ARG A 396 -20.14 -14.89 -3.14
CA ARG A 396 -21.56 -14.69 -2.83
C ARG A 396 -22.31 -14.19 -4.05
N TYR A 397 -23.54 -14.67 -4.23
CA TYR A 397 -24.46 -14.03 -5.14
C TYR A 397 -24.78 -12.63 -4.64
N ILE A 398 -24.86 -11.67 -5.56
CA ILE A 398 -25.39 -10.34 -5.28
C ILE A 398 -26.78 -10.22 -5.89
N ASN A 399 -27.75 -9.90 -5.05
CA ASN A 399 -29.13 -9.73 -5.44
C ASN A 399 -29.55 -8.28 -5.27
N ASN A 400 -30.36 -7.78 -6.22
CA ASN A 400 -30.96 -6.46 -6.12
C ASN A 400 -32.08 -6.48 -5.08
N ALA A 401 -31.98 -5.67 -4.02
CA ALA A 401 -33.02 -5.55 -3.01
C ALA A 401 -34.11 -4.52 -3.38
N ASP A 402 -33.85 -3.66 -4.39
CA ASP A 402 -34.82 -2.68 -4.90
C ASP A 402 -34.85 -2.71 -6.44
N PRO A 403 -35.84 -3.37 -7.05
CA PRO A 403 -35.98 -3.46 -8.51
C PRO A 403 -35.97 -2.14 -9.25
N LEU A 404 -36.43 -1.03 -8.61
CA LEU A 404 -36.45 0.29 -9.22
C LEU A 404 -35.05 0.90 -9.35
N LYS A 405 -34.05 0.36 -8.64
CA LYS A 405 -32.67 0.82 -8.61
C LYS A 405 -31.69 -0.08 -9.38
N SER A 406 -32.20 -0.95 -10.27
CA SER A 406 -31.37 -1.92 -11.00
C SER A 406 -30.21 -1.27 -11.77
N LYS A 407 -30.46 -0.18 -12.47
CA LYS A 407 -29.42 0.54 -13.23
C LYS A 407 -28.34 1.16 -12.32
N GLN A 408 -28.74 1.68 -11.16
CA GLN A 408 -27.82 2.23 -10.17
C GLN A 408 -26.95 1.12 -9.56
N LEU A 409 -27.57 -0.01 -9.23
CA LEU A 409 -26.86 -1.19 -8.71
C LEU A 409 -25.83 -1.71 -9.72
N GLU A 410 -26.22 -1.89 -10.99
CA GLU A 410 -25.30 -2.33 -12.03
C GLU A 410 -24.12 -1.37 -12.21
N LYS A 411 -24.41 -0.07 -12.30
CA LYS A 411 -23.37 0.95 -12.41
C LYS A 411 -22.43 0.92 -11.21
N GLY A 412 -22.99 0.82 -9.99
CA GLY A 412 -22.19 0.76 -8.75
C GLY A 412 -21.30 -0.48 -8.73
N ILE A 413 -21.83 -1.65 -9.04
CA ILE A 413 -21.05 -2.89 -9.14
C ILE A 413 -19.92 -2.72 -10.15
N ASP A 414 -20.21 -2.24 -11.36
CA ASP A 414 -19.20 -2.09 -12.41
C ASP A 414 -18.06 -1.15 -12.00
N GLN A 415 -18.39 -0.03 -11.36
CA GLN A 415 -17.37 0.92 -10.91
C GLN A 415 -16.52 0.37 -9.77
N LEU A 416 -17.13 -0.29 -8.77
CA LEU A 416 -16.40 -0.92 -7.67
C LEU A 416 -15.48 -2.04 -8.14
N MET A 417 -15.92 -2.81 -9.15
CA MET A 417 -15.06 -3.85 -9.73
C MET A 417 -13.89 -3.25 -10.52
N ASP A 418 -14.09 -2.13 -11.21
CA ASP A 418 -13.00 -1.42 -11.91
C ASP A 418 -11.97 -0.82 -10.94
N GLU A 419 -12.39 -0.48 -9.73
CA GLU A 419 -11.48 -0.09 -8.63
C GLU A 419 -10.67 -1.30 -8.11
N GLY A 420 -11.05 -2.52 -8.48
CA GLY A 420 -10.43 -3.74 -7.99
C GLY A 420 -10.78 -4.09 -6.54
N VAL A 421 -11.91 -3.59 -6.02
CA VAL A 421 -12.38 -3.93 -4.67
C VAL A 421 -12.75 -5.40 -4.56
N ALA A 422 -13.25 -5.99 -5.65
CA ALA A 422 -13.63 -7.39 -5.77
C ALA A 422 -13.67 -7.81 -7.24
N GLN A 423 -13.99 -9.06 -7.51
CA GLN A 423 -14.17 -9.58 -8.87
C GLN A 423 -15.63 -9.95 -9.12
N LEU A 424 -16.11 -9.68 -10.34
CA LEU A 424 -17.47 -9.99 -10.77
C LEU A 424 -17.45 -11.18 -11.72
N PHE A 425 -18.30 -12.15 -11.43
CA PHE A 425 -18.56 -13.31 -12.29
C PHE A 425 -20.04 -13.35 -12.64
N THR A 426 -20.36 -13.62 -13.91
CA THR A 426 -21.73 -13.84 -14.37
C THR A 426 -21.86 -15.30 -14.78
N LEU A 427 -22.73 -16.06 -14.13
CA LEU A 427 -22.94 -17.47 -14.44
C LEU A 427 -23.58 -17.63 -15.82
N ASP A 428 -22.96 -18.46 -16.68
CA ASP A 428 -23.46 -18.73 -18.04
C ASP A 428 -24.84 -19.41 -18.03
N PHE A 429 -25.09 -20.25 -17.03
CA PHE A 429 -26.28 -21.07 -16.93
C PHE A 429 -27.57 -20.25 -16.64
N ASN A 430 -27.52 -19.18 -15.85
CA ASN A 430 -28.71 -18.44 -15.41
C ASN A 430 -28.53 -16.91 -15.33
N GLY A 431 -27.36 -16.41 -15.70
CA GLY A 431 -27.07 -14.97 -15.71
C GLY A 431 -26.93 -14.33 -14.31
N ARG A 432 -26.96 -15.13 -13.22
CA ARG A 432 -26.78 -14.58 -11.87
C ARG A 432 -25.36 -14.02 -11.68
N LYS A 433 -25.29 -12.90 -10.99
CA LYS A 433 -24.01 -12.23 -10.67
C LYS A 433 -23.46 -12.75 -9.33
N VAL A 434 -22.19 -13.08 -9.35
CA VAL A 434 -21.40 -13.53 -8.17
C VAL A 434 -20.28 -12.54 -7.93
N ILE A 435 -20.14 -12.07 -6.70
CA ILE A 435 -19.01 -11.27 -6.25
C ILE A 435 -18.00 -12.20 -5.58
N GLY A 436 -16.76 -12.16 -6.04
CA GLY A 436 -15.62 -12.83 -5.44
C GLY A 436 -14.73 -11.84 -4.71
N THR A 437 -14.42 -12.09 -3.44
CA THR A 437 -13.57 -11.25 -2.59
C THR A 437 -12.43 -12.05 -1.98
N VAL A 438 -11.34 -11.38 -1.61
CA VAL A 438 -10.23 -11.97 -0.85
C VAL A 438 -10.62 -12.13 0.63
N GLY A 439 -11.37 -11.17 1.18
CA GLY A 439 -11.79 -11.18 2.56
C GLY A 439 -13.27 -10.87 2.76
N ALA A 440 -13.81 -11.30 3.91
CA ALA A 440 -15.24 -11.19 4.20
C ALA A 440 -15.70 -9.74 4.42
N LEU A 441 -14.84 -8.86 4.98
CA LEU A 441 -15.18 -7.45 5.21
C LEU A 441 -15.42 -6.68 3.91
N GLN A 442 -14.84 -7.11 2.79
CA GLN A 442 -15.06 -6.46 1.50
C GLN A 442 -16.55 -6.44 1.10
N TYR A 443 -17.33 -7.47 1.46
CA TYR A 443 -18.79 -7.49 1.20
C TYR A 443 -19.51 -6.36 1.93
N GLU A 444 -19.16 -6.09 3.18
CA GLU A 444 -19.76 -5.00 3.96
C GLU A 444 -19.40 -3.64 3.37
N VAL A 445 -18.15 -3.47 2.94
CA VAL A 445 -17.69 -2.24 2.29
C VAL A 445 -18.40 -2.03 0.95
N ILE A 446 -18.51 -3.06 0.12
CA ILE A 446 -19.23 -3.00 -1.16
C ILE A 446 -20.71 -2.64 -0.92
N GLN A 447 -21.38 -3.29 0.02
CA GLN A 447 -22.77 -3.03 0.36
C GLN A 447 -22.97 -1.60 0.85
N TYR A 448 -22.13 -1.13 1.76
CA TYR A 448 -22.15 0.24 2.27
C TYR A 448 -21.98 1.27 1.13
N ARG A 449 -20.99 1.08 0.27
CA ARG A 449 -20.71 1.97 -0.86
C ARG A 449 -21.84 1.97 -1.89
N LEU A 450 -22.42 0.79 -2.22
CA LEU A 450 -23.57 0.69 -3.12
C LEU A 450 -24.79 1.47 -2.56
N GLU A 451 -25.03 1.38 -1.27
CA GLU A 451 -26.15 2.09 -0.63
C GLU A 451 -25.90 3.61 -0.55
N HIS A 452 -24.74 4.04 -0.08
CA HIS A 452 -24.49 5.46 0.20
C HIS A 452 -24.00 6.27 -1.00
N GLU A 453 -23.20 5.67 -1.90
CA GLU A 453 -22.66 6.37 -3.06
C GLU A 453 -23.58 6.25 -4.29
N TYR A 454 -24.27 5.10 -4.45
CA TYR A 454 -25.10 4.83 -5.63
C TYR A 454 -26.59 4.81 -5.33
N GLY A 455 -26.99 4.85 -4.05
CA GLY A 455 -28.38 4.79 -3.61
C GLY A 455 -29.07 3.46 -3.96
N ALA A 456 -28.31 2.37 -4.06
CA ALA A 456 -28.79 1.06 -4.45
C ALA A 456 -28.56 0.03 -3.36
N LYS A 457 -29.63 -0.58 -2.87
CA LYS A 457 -29.58 -1.64 -1.85
C LYS A 457 -29.34 -3.00 -2.49
N CYS A 458 -28.45 -3.79 -1.91
CA CYS A 458 -28.21 -5.17 -2.31
C CYS A 458 -28.31 -6.12 -1.11
N SER A 459 -28.48 -7.41 -1.41
CA SER A 459 -28.35 -8.49 -0.44
C SER A 459 -27.44 -9.57 -0.99
N TYR A 460 -26.82 -10.32 -0.10
CA TYR A 460 -25.93 -11.41 -0.44
C TYR A 460 -26.54 -12.77 -0.10
N GLU A 461 -26.31 -13.75 -0.96
CA GLU A 461 -26.63 -15.14 -0.74
C GLU A 461 -25.34 -15.97 -0.87
N ASN A 462 -25.09 -16.87 0.05
CA ASN A 462 -23.85 -17.65 0.05
C ASN A 462 -23.77 -18.55 -1.19
N PHE A 463 -22.60 -18.59 -1.81
CA PHE A 463 -22.28 -19.48 -2.92
C PHE A 463 -21.01 -20.27 -2.56
N PRO A 464 -21.15 -21.57 -2.22
CA PRO A 464 -20.04 -22.38 -1.68
C PRO A 464 -19.08 -22.79 -2.79
N ILE A 465 -18.24 -21.86 -3.21
CA ILE A 465 -17.13 -22.05 -4.15
C ILE A 465 -15.83 -22.06 -3.38
N PHE A 466 -14.97 -23.00 -3.74
CA PHE A 466 -13.62 -23.13 -3.20
C PHE A 466 -12.62 -22.22 -3.93
N LYS A 467 -12.70 -22.18 -5.29
CA LYS A 467 -11.70 -21.44 -6.09
C LYS A 467 -12.26 -21.04 -7.46
N ALA A 468 -11.85 -19.88 -7.94
CA ALA A 468 -12.03 -19.48 -9.33
C ALA A 468 -10.85 -19.96 -10.17
N CYS A 469 -11.13 -20.61 -11.29
CA CYS A 469 -10.16 -21.13 -12.24
C CYS A 469 -10.46 -20.57 -13.63
N TRP A 470 -9.59 -19.71 -14.17
CA TRP A 470 -9.71 -19.23 -15.54
C TRP A 470 -9.33 -20.33 -16.49
N VAL A 471 -10.18 -20.56 -17.48
CA VAL A 471 -10.03 -21.64 -18.46
C VAL A 471 -9.43 -21.05 -19.74
N GLU A 472 -8.25 -21.54 -20.13
CA GLU A 472 -7.68 -21.20 -21.42
C GLU A 472 -8.49 -21.89 -22.52
N GLU A 473 -9.13 -21.10 -23.39
CA GLU A 473 -9.92 -21.66 -24.50
C GLU A 473 -8.97 -22.33 -25.51
N PRO A 474 -9.26 -23.57 -25.94
CA PRO A 474 -8.41 -24.28 -26.89
C PRO A 474 -8.45 -23.60 -28.28
N GLU A 475 -7.38 -23.76 -29.06
CA GLU A 475 -7.32 -23.26 -30.45
C GLU A 475 -8.50 -23.75 -31.29
N ASN A 476 -8.97 -24.98 -31.05
CA ASN A 476 -10.18 -25.54 -31.68
C ASN A 476 -11.37 -25.48 -30.70
N PRO A 477 -12.31 -24.51 -30.84
CA PRO A 477 -13.49 -24.42 -29.99
C PRO A 477 -14.45 -25.62 -30.10
N LYS A 478 -14.25 -26.49 -31.06
CA LYS A 478 -15.03 -27.71 -31.27
C LYS A 478 -14.36 -28.97 -30.72
N ASP A 479 -13.31 -28.79 -29.92
CA ASP A 479 -12.65 -29.90 -29.23
C ASP A 479 -13.68 -30.71 -28.42
N PRO A 480 -13.78 -32.04 -28.57
CA PRO A 480 -14.77 -32.86 -27.88
C PRO A 480 -14.65 -32.81 -26.35
N ASP A 481 -13.42 -32.78 -25.81
CA ASP A 481 -13.17 -32.72 -24.36
C ASP A 481 -13.58 -31.36 -23.82
N TYR A 482 -13.30 -30.29 -24.55
CA TYR A 482 -13.73 -28.93 -24.18
C TYR A 482 -15.26 -28.81 -24.17
N LEU A 483 -15.94 -29.33 -25.19
CA LEU A 483 -17.41 -29.32 -25.27
C LEU A 483 -18.04 -30.18 -24.15
N ASP A 484 -17.46 -31.35 -23.83
CA ASP A 484 -17.94 -32.18 -22.73
C ASP A 484 -17.72 -31.48 -21.38
N PHE A 485 -16.57 -30.82 -21.18
CA PHE A 485 -16.31 -30.01 -20.00
C PHE A 485 -17.35 -28.88 -19.83
N LEU A 486 -17.64 -28.12 -20.87
CA LEU A 486 -18.66 -27.07 -20.86
C LEU A 486 -20.03 -27.62 -20.47
N ARG A 487 -20.42 -28.78 -21.02
CA ARG A 487 -21.69 -29.45 -20.73
C ARG A 487 -21.75 -29.95 -19.28
N VAL A 488 -20.71 -30.66 -18.81
CA VAL A 488 -20.70 -31.32 -17.50
C VAL A 488 -20.57 -30.28 -16.37
N LYS A 489 -19.83 -29.19 -16.57
CA LYS A 489 -19.61 -28.15 -15.58
C LYS A 489 -20.51 -26.93 -15.75
N GLN A 490 -21.49 -26.94 -16.60
CA GLN A 490 -22.36 -25.81 -16.96
C GLN A 490 -22.83 -24.97 -15.80
N LYS A 491 -23.20 -25.59 -14.66
CA LYS A 491 -23.69 -24.88 -13.46
C LYS A 491 -22.61 -24.06 -12.73
N TYR A 492 -21.35 -24.35 -12.98
CA TYR A 492 -20.18 -23.73 -12.35
C TYR A 492 -19.35 -22.91 -13.33
N LEU A 493 -19.82 -22.74 -14.56
CA LEU A 493 -19.18 -21.88 -15.55
C LEU A 493 -19.73 -20.47 -15.44
N ALA A 494 -18.80 -19.52 -15.49
CA ALA A 494 -19.09 -18.10 -15.44
C ALA A 494 -18.20 -17.33 -16.41
N ARG A 495 -18.58 -16.09 -16.67
CA ARG A 495 -17.72 -15.12 -17.36
C ARG A 495 -17.31 -14.05 -16.36
N ASP A 496 -16.02 -13.71 -16.37
CA ASP A 496 -15.54 -12.52 -15.64
C ASP A 496 -15.93 -11.23 -16.38
N LYS A 497 -15.54 -10.08 -15.82
CA LYS A 497 -15.86 -8.76 -16.41
C LYS A 497 -15.23 -8.55 -17.81
N GLN A 498 -14.17 -9.28 -18.16
CA GLN A 498 -13.50 -9.27 -19.46
C GLN A 498 -14.11 -10.26 -20.46
N GLY A 499 -15.06 -11.06 -20.01
CA GLY A 499 -15.70 -12.11 -20.81
C GLY A 499 -14.91 -13.42 -20.86
N GLN A 500 -13.84 -13.56 -20.09
CA GLN A 500 -13.06 -14.80 -20.01
C GLN A 500 -13.87 -15.90 -19.32
N LEU A 501 -13.72 -17.13 -19.79
CA LEU A 501 -14.37 -18.28 -19.19
C LEU A 501 -13.71 -18.63 -17.85
N VAL A 502 -14.53 -18.80 -16.81
CA VAL A 502 -14.10 -19.14 -15.47
C VAL A 502 -14.88 -20.35 -14.97
N PHE A 503 -14.17 -21.34 -14.49
CA PHE A 503 -14.71 -22.47 -13.74
C PHE A 503 -14.68 -22.14 -12.25
N LEU A 504 -15.84 -21.94 -11.64
CA LEU A 504 -16.02 -21.73 -10.21
C LEU A 504 -16.08 -23.09 -9.51
N ALA A 505 -14.92 -23.60 -9.11
CA ALA A 505 -14.80 -24.94 -8.53
C ALA A 505 -15.33 -24.98 -7.08
N ASP A 506 -16.18 -25.96 -6.78
CA ASP A 506 -16.77 -26.16 -5.45
C ASP A 506 -15.80 -26.82 -4.44
N SER A 507 -14.74 -27.47 -4.91
CA SER A 507 -13.75 -28.15 -4.08
C SER A 507 -12.41 -28.33 -4.80
N ALA A 508 -11.34 -28.56 -4.03
CA ALA A 508 -10.04 -28.94 -4.60
C ALA A 508 -10.14 -30.24 -5.40
N PHE A 509 -10.94 -31.19 -4.93
CA PHE A 509 -11.19 -32.45 -5.65
C PHE A 509 -11.82 -32.21 -7.02
N SER A 510 -12.76 -31.26 -7.13
CA SER A 510 -13.38 -30.90 -8.41
C SER A 510 -12.35 -30.37 -9.42
N ILE A 511 -11.34 -29.62 -8.96
CA ILE A 511 -10.24 -29.14 -9.81
C ILE A 511 -9.39 -30.31 -10.31
N GLU A 512 -9.00 -31.21 -9.41
CA GLU A 512 -8.18 -32.36 -9.77
C GLU A 512 -8.91 -33.31 -10.73
N MET A 513 -10.21 -33.53 -10.52
CA MET A 513 -11.04 -34.32 -11.44
C MET A 513 -11.11 -33.71 -12.86
N VAL A 514 -11.19 -32.36 -12.94
CA VAL A 514 -11.16 -31.67 -14.24
C VAL A 514 -9.81 -31.85 -14.92
N LYS A 515 -8.70 -31.67 -14.20
CA LYS A 515 -7.35 -31.88 -14.74
C LYS A 515 -7.11 -33.30 -15.22
N GLN A 516 -7.57 -34.30 -14.47
CA GLN A 516 -7.45 -35.71 -14.84
C GLN A 516 -8.30 -36.10 -16.05
N LYS A 517 -9.55 -35.61 -16.07
CA LYS A 517 -10.48 -35.98 -17.15
C LYS A 517 -10.21 -35.20 -18.43
N TYR A 518 -9.73 -33.97 -18.34
CA TYR A 518 -9.48 -33.07 -19.48
C TYR A 518 -8.04 -32.52 -19.43
N PRO A 519 -7.02 -33.36 -19.65
CA PRO A 519 -5.63 -32.96 -19.49
C PRO A 519 -5.16 -31.88 -20.47
N GLN A 520 -5.90 -31.66 -21.55
CA GLN A 520 -5.64 -30.60 -22.53
C GLN A 520 -6.09 -29.21 -22.05
N LEU A 521 -7.01 -29.16 -21.05
CA LEU A 521 -7.50 -27.89 -20.52
C LEU A 521 -6.52 -27.29 -19.52
N LYS A 522 -6.06 -26.09 -19.78
CA LYS A 522 -5.24 -25.35 -18.85
C LYS A 522 -6.12 -24.50 -17.93
N LEU A 523 -5.94 -24.69 -16.63
CA LEU A 523 -6.62 -23.94 -15.57
C LEU A 523 -5.62 -22.99 -14.90
N HIS A 524 -5.94 -21.71 -14.91
CA HIS A 524 -5.15 -20.66 -14.27
C HIS A 524 -5.88 -20.15 -13.02
N PHE A 525 -5.14 -19.74 -11.99
CA PHE A 525 -5.71 -19.26 -10.74
C PHE A 525 -5.74 -17.72 -10.65
N THR A 526 -5.34 -17.04 -11.72
CA THR A 526 -5.40 -15.59 -11.87
C THR A 526 -5.98 -15.24 -13.24
N SER A 527 -6.59 -14.05 -13.35
CA SER A 527 -7.16 -13.57 -14.62
C SER A 527 -6.11 -13.17 -15.66
N GLU A 528 -4.91 -12.90 -15.21
CA GLU A 528 -3.77 -12.53 -16.04
C GLU A 528 -2.85 -13.75 -16.18
N PHE A 529 -2.95 -14.42 -17.29
CA PHE A 529 -2.04 -15.47 -17.71
C PHE A 529 -1.53 -15.18 -19.11
N ASP A 530 -0.26 -15.46 -19.34
CA ASP A 530 0.34 -15.34 -20.66
C ASP A 530 -0.34 -16.34 -21.60
N LYS A 531 -0.97 -15.82 -22.67
CA LYS A 531 -1.58 -16.62 -23.73
C LYS A 531 -0.54 -17.14 -24.70
#